data_771352ad166cba2a2aca9eb8ef95b82d
#
_entry.id   771352ad166cba2a2aca9eb8ef95b82d
#
_cell.length_a   1.000
_cell.length_b   1.000
_cell.length_c   1.000
_cell.angle_alpha   90.00
_cell.angle_beta   90.00
_cell.angle_gamma   90.00
#
_symmetry.space_group_name_H-M   'P 1'
#
loop_
_entity.id
_entity.type
_entity.pdbx_description
1 polymer ?
#
loop_
_entity_poly.entity_id
_entity_poly.type
_entity_poly.pdbx_seq_one_letter_code
_entity_poly.pdbx_strand_id
1 'polypeptide(L)'
;MGIYDRLIKNIGTLTSCATDVLKREFRQFWTRLRTVEWTFLIPLLLGVFLAFGVLAHFIEKLINNYPRPMAGLFFGLVAISILTGVRMVAAWSSRRFVYMVLVAVATFLILGLSSGQTQNPSLFNFFIGGLIAICAMVLPGISGSFLLLTIGMYAPVIEAINDRSLNELLVFGLGAMISLALSVKVLGWVLSRYRDSLLVCLVGLMVGSLRVILPWPNGVGVISEVEEEVIKGTALGWPENFIDFFWPMVLSIIGFTLVLGILRYEKKSQNRVAAKSTKIGM
;
A
#
# COMPACT_ATOMS: atom_id res chain seq x y z
N MET A 1 -16.53 2.01 18.72
CA MET A 1 -15.58 1.17 17.98
C MET A 1 -15.56 1.63 16.52
N GLY A 2 -14.38 1.98 16.00
CA GLY A 2 -14.24 2.39 14.61
C GLY A 2 -14.37 1.21 13.64
N ILE A 3 -14.53 1.50 12.33
CA ILE A 3 -14.57 0.49 11.26
C ILE A 3 -13.35 -0.43 11.33
N TYR A 4 -12.19 0.16 11.62
CA TYR A 4 -10.91 -0.55 11.71
C TYR A 4 -10.89 -1.59 12.85
N ASP A 5 -11.37 -1.24 14.05
CA ASP A 5 -11.41 -2.17 15.18
C ASP A 5 -12.35 -3.36 14.91
N ARG A 6 -13.50 -3.09 14.26
CA ARG A 6 -14.45 -4.13 13.85
C ARG A 6 -13.83 -5.05 12.78
N LEU A 7 -13.11 -4.48 11.82
CA LEU A 7 -12.43 -5.24 10.78
C LEU A 7 -11.37 -6.18 11.38
N ILE A 8 -10.47 -5.66 12.23
CA ILE A 8 -9.43 -6.47 12.89
C ILE A 8 -10.04 -7.58 13.72
N LYS A 9 -11.10 -7.28 14.50
CA LYS A 9 -11.80 -8.29 15.29
C LYS A 9 -12.35 -9.42 14.41
N ASN A 10 -13.02 -9.09 13.32
CA ASN A 10 -13.58 -10.07 12.39
C ASN A 10 -12.49 -10.90 11.67
N ILE A 11 -11.40 -10.27 11.24
CA ILE A 11 -10.25 -10.98 10.65
C ILE A 11 -9.62 -11.92 11.66
N GLY A 12 -9.41 -11.48 12.92
CA GLY A 12 -8.90 -12.33 13.99
C GLY A 12 -9.80 -13.54 14.27
N THR A 13 -11.12 -13.36 14.22
CA THR A 13 -12.09 -14.46 14.37
C THR A 13 -12.00 -15.44 13.19
N LEU A 14 -11.92 -14.95 11.96
CA LEU A 14 -11.78 -15.79 10.76
C LEU A 14 -10.46 -16.57 10.74
N THR A 15 -9.36 -15.95 11.16
CA THR A 15 -8.05 -16.62 11.29
C THR A 15 -8.10 -17.73 12.33
N SER A 16 -8.81 -17.49 13.45
CA SER A 16 -9.04 -18.52 14.47
C SER A 16 -9.95 -19.66 13.94
N CYS A 17 -10.94 -19.35 13.12
CA CYS A 17 -11.75 -20.37 12.42
C CYS A 17 -10.88 -21.25 11.51
N ALA A 18 -9.94 -20.67 10.77
CA ALA A 18 -9.03 -21.45 9.93
C ALA A 18 -8.13 -22.40 10.77
N THR A 19 -7.65 -21.93 11.93
CA THR A 19 -6.89 -22.81 12.84
C THR A 19 -7.73 -23.93 13.46
N ASP A 20 -9.01 -23.70 13.73
CA ASP A 20 -9.94 -24.73 14.24
C ASP A 20 -10.20 -25.82 13.18
N VAL A 21 -10.29 -25.45 11.90
CA VAL A 21 -10.37 -26.42 10.78
C VAL A 21 -9.11 -27.28 10.72
N LEU A 22 -7.92 -26.69 10.81
CA LEU A 22 -6.65 -27.42 10.81
C LEU A 22 -6.54 -28.39 11.99
N LYS A 23 -7.10 -28.01 13.16
CA LYS A 23 -7.17 -28.87 14.36
C LYS A 23 -8.32 -29.86 14.33
N ARG A 24 -9.13 -29.89 13.29
CA ARG A 24 -10.36 -30.70 13.14
C ARG A 24 -11.41 -30.44 14.24
N GLU A 25 -11.40 -29.28 14.84
CA GLU A 25 -12.35 -28.87 15.89
C GLU A 25 -13.60 -28.21 15.27
N PHE A 26 -14.38 -28.95 14.47
CA PHE A 26 -15.51 -28.42 13.70
C PHE A 26 -16.59 -27.77 14.56
N ARG A 27 -16.78 -28.20 15.81
CA ARG A 27 -17.76 -27.60 16.73
C ARG A 27 -17.37 -26.16 17.10
N GLN A 28 -16.09 -25.91 17.36
CA GLN A 28 -15.57 -24.56 17.67
C GLN A 28 -15.61 -23.66 16.45
N PHE A 29 -15.26 -24.19 15.27
CA PHE A 29 -15.37 -23.52 13.98
C PHE A 29 -16.77 -22.93 13.76
N TRP A 30 -17.84 -23.76 13.87
CA TRP A 30 -19.20 -23.27 13.65
C TRP A 30 -19.65 -22.25 14.71
N THR A 31 -19.21 -22.39 15.93
CA THR A 31 -19.51 -21.44 17.00
C THR A 31 -18.88 -20.10 16.75
N ARG A 32 -17.59 -20.07 16.35
CA ARG A 32 -16.86 -18.84 16.04
C ARG A 32 -17.35 -18.20 14.73
N LEU A 33 -17.67 -18.98 13.73
CA LEU A 33 -18.20 -18.47 12.46
C LEU A 33 -19.51 -17.68 12.65
N ARG A 34 -20.32 -18.07 13.63
CA ARG A 34 -21.54 -17.34 14.00
C ARG A 34 -21.28 -16.05 14.77
N THR A 35 -20.09 -15.87 15.38
CA THR A 35 -19.72 -14.63 16.07
C THR A 35 -19.16 -13.57 15.12
N VAL A 36 -18.89 -13.93 13.85
CA VAL A 36 -18.48 -13.00 12.81
C VAL A 36 -19.63 -12.05 12.48
N GLU A 37 -19.34 -10.77 12.46
CA GLU A 37 -20.32 -9.74 12.12
C GLU A 37 -20.56 -9.69 10.59
N TRP A 38 -21.29 -10.66 10.05
CA TRP A 38 -21.56 -10.77 8.61
C TRP A 38 -22.29 -9.56 8.04
N THR A 39 -23.16 -8.94 8.82
CA THR A 39 -23.87 -7.70 8.46
C THR A 39 -22.95 -6.51 8.24
N PHE A 40 -21.74 -6.56 8.78
CA PHE A 40 -20.68 -5.58 8.52
C PHE A 40 -19.74 -6.05 7.41
N LEU A 41 -19.33 -7.31 7.44
CA LEU A 41 -18.29 -7.85 6.55
C LEU A 41 -18.78 -7.97 5.09
N ILE A 42 -20.01 -8.44 4.87
CA ILE A 42 -20.56 -8.62 3.52
C ILE A 42 -20.71 -7.28 2.78
N PRO A 43 -21.35 -6.23 3.33
CA PRO A 43 -21.41 -4.94 2.67
C PRO A 43 -20.03 -4.31 2.44
N LEU A 44 -19.09 -4.50 3.38
CA LEU A 44 -17.73 -4.03 3.24
C LEU A 44 -17.03 -4.70 2.04
N LEU A 45 -17.09 -6.04 1.95
CA LEU A 45 -16.49 -6.80 0.84
C LEU A 45 -17.15 -6.43 -0.50
N LEU A 46 -18.48 -6.37 -0.54
CA LEU A 46 -19.21 -5.93 -1.73
C LEU A 46 -18.79 -4.52 -2.17
N GLY A 47 -18.65 -3.59 -1.22
CA GLY A 47 -18.17 -2.24 -1.50
C GLY A 47 -16.74 -2.23 -2.06
N VAL A 48 -15.85 -3.03 -1.51
CA VAL A 48 -14.47 -3.19 -2.00
C VAL A 48 -14.46 -3.77 -3.42
N PHE A 49 -15.19 -4.88 -3.68
CA PHE A 49 -15.24 -5.49 -5.01
C PHE A 49 -15.87 -4.57 -6.05
N LEU A 50 -16.93 -3.85 -5.69
CA LEU A 50 -17.57 -2.88 -6.57
C LEU A 50 -16.64 -1.70 -6.88
N ALA A 51 -15.95 -1.19 -5.87
CA ALA A 51 -14.94 -0.15 -6.04
C ALA A 51 -13.80 -0.62 -6.94
N PHE A 52 -13.30 -1.84 -6.75
CA PHE A 52 -12.26 -2.41 -7.62
C PHE A 52 -12.77 -2.59 -9.06
N GLY A 53 -13.96 -3.16 -9.26
CA GLY A 53 -14.49 -3.43 -10.60
C GLY A 53 -14.76 -2.16 -11.40
N VAL A 54 -15.34 -1.14 -10.76
CA VAL A 54 -15.70 0.11 -11.45
C VAL A 54 -14.54 1.10 -11.47
N LEU A 55 -13.90 1.32 -10.32
CA LEU A 55 -12.90 2.38 -10.17
C LEU A 55 -11.56 1.99 -10.79
N ALA A 56 -11.17 0.70 -10.75
CA ALA A 56 -9.91 0.25 -11.31
C ALA A 56 -9.85 0.50 -12.81
N HIS A 57 -10.88 0.08 -13.54
CA HIS A 57 -10.94 0.32 -15.00
C HIS A 57 -10.94 1.82 -15.35
N PHE A 58 -11.66 2.64 -14.58
CA PHE A 58 -11.67 4.09 -14.79
C PHE A 58 -10.30 4.71 -14.53
N ILE A 59 -9.64 4.33 -13.42
CA ILE A 59 -8.30 4.82 -13.05
C ILE A 59 -7.26 4.35 -14.09
N GLU A 60 -7.31 3.09 -14.52
CA GLU A 60 -6.44 2.55 -15.57
C GLU A 60 -6.54 3.37 -16.85
N LYS A 61 -7.76 3.64 -17.31
CA LYS A 61 -8.00 4.49 -18.48
C LYS A 61 -7.43 5.91 -18.31
N LEU A 62 -7.54 6.48 -17.10
CA LEU A 62 -6.97 7.80 -16.80
C LEU A 62 -5.44 7.76 -16.77
N ILE A 63 -4.84 6.73 -16.20
CA ILE A 63 -3.38 6.57 -16.15
C ILE A 63 -2.82 6.41 -17.57
N ASN A 64 -3.47 5.61 -18.40
CA ASN A 64 -3.02 5.35 -19.77
C ASN A 64 -3.15 6.61 -20.67
N ASN A 65 -4.23 7.37 -20.52
CA ASN A 65 -4.46 8.56 -21.33
C ASN A 65 -3.76 9.83 -20.78
N TYR A 66 -3.58 9.93 -19.47
CA TYR A 66 -3.07 11.11 -18.79
C TYR A 66 -2.04 10.75 -17.70
N PRO A 67 -0.92 10.07 -18.04
CA PRO A 67 0.01 9.53 -17.03
C PRO A 67 0.65 10.61 -16.16
N ARG A 68 1.10 11.72 -16.74
CA ARG A 68 1.73 12.82 -15.98
C ARG A 68 0.77 13.54 -15.05
N PRO A 69 -0.44 13.97 -15.48
CA PRO A 69 -1.47 14.53 -14.58
C PRO A 69 -1.86 13.58 -13.45
N MET A 70 -2.04 12.29 -13.73
CA MET A 70 -2.36 11.29 -12.71
C MET A 70 -1.23 11.09 -11.69
N ALA A 71 0.01 11.13 -12.14
CA ALA A 71 1.16 11.14 -11.25
C ALA A 71 1.12 12.34 -10.29
N GLY A 72 0.78 13.54 -10.80
CA GLY A 72 0.58 14.72 -9.97
C GLY A 72 -0.50 14.50 -8.90
N LEU A 73 -1.65 13.93 -9.27
CA LEU A 73 -2.73 13.61 -8.32
C LEU A 73 -2.22 12.69 -7.19
N PHE A 74 -1.58 11.58 -7.54
CA PHE A 74 -1.02 10.64 -6.56
C PHE A 74 0.09 11.27 -5.72
N PHE A 75 0.92 12.11 -6.31
CA PHE A 75 1.94 12.87 -5.57
C PHE A 75 1.30 13.74 -4.47
N GLY A 76 0.23 14.47 -4.79
CA GLY A 76 -0.51 15.26 -3.81
C GLY A 76 -1.13 14.41 -2.69
N LEU A 77 -1.73 13.26 -3.03
CA LEU A 77 -2.29 12.32 -2.05
C LEU A 77 -1.22 11.76 -1.11
N VAL A 78 -0.05 11.40 -1.63
CA VAL A 78 1.05 10.88 -0.80
C VAL A 78 1.68 12.01 0.02
N ALA A 79 1.83 13.22 -0.52
CA ALA A 79 2.39 14.36 0.20
C ALA A 79 1.60 14.72 1.46
N ILE A 80 0.27 14.74 1.38
CA ILE A 80 -0.58 14.97 2.58
C ILE A 80 -0.51 13.78 3.56
N SER A 81 -0.36 12.56 3.06
CA SER A 81 -0.19 11.38 3.90
C SER A 81 1.14 11.42 4.67
N ILE A 82 2.23 11.87 4.02
CA ILE A 82 3.52 12.14 4.66
C ILE A 82 3.35 13.18 5.78
N LEU A 83 2.71 14.30 5.48
CA LEU A 83 2.47 15.36 6.47
C LEU A 83 1.66 14.85 7.67
N THR A 84 0.68 14.00 7.42
CA THR A 84 -0.12 13.37 8.48
C THR A 84 0.73 12.41 9.30
N GLY A 85 1.53 11.57 8.66
CA GLY A 85 2.47 10.66 9.33
C GLY A 85 3.48 11.40 10.22
N VAL A 86 4.06 12.48 9.72
CA VAL A 86 4.96 13.36 10.49
C VAL A 86 4.28 13.89 11.77
N ARG A 87 3.01 14.27 11.69
CA ARG A 87 2.22 14.78 12.83
C ARG A 87 1.83 13.69 13.82
N MET A 88 1.84 12.42 13.43
CA MET A 88 1.54 11.30 14.32
C MET A 88 2.72 10.90 15.20
N VAL A 89 3.93 11.34 14.89
CA VAL A 89 5.13 11.12 15.71
C VAL A 89 5.05 12.01 16.95
N ALA A 90 4.94 11.39 18.12
CA ALA A 90 4.72 12.11 19.38
C ALA A 90 5.98 12.86 19.84
N ALA A 91 7.16 12.28 19.69
CA ALA A 91 8.42 12.87 20.12
C ALA A 91 9.45 12.87 18.99
N TRP A 92 9.77 14.06 18.49
CA TRP A 92 10.85 14.25 17.53
C TRP A 92 12.19 14.39 18.24
N SER A 93 13.23 13.77 17.69
CA SER A 93 14.62 13.92 18.12
C SER A 93 15.53 13.96 16.90
N SER A 94 16.72 14.54 17.04
CA SER A 94 17.73 14.58 15.95
C SER A 94 18.03 13.18 15.41
N ARG A 95 18.10 12.16 16.27
CA ARG A 95 18.31 10.77 15.84
C ARG A 95 17.17 10.26 14.97
N ARG A 96 15.91 10.51 15.36
CA ARG A 96 14.72 10.08 14.59
C ARG A 96 14.66 10.79 13.25
N PHE A 97 14.99 12.07 13.20
CA PHE A 97 15.09 12.81 11.94
C PHE A 97 16.15 12.21 11.01
N VAL A 98 17.35 11.90 11.54
CA VAL A 98 18.40 11.23 10.78
C VAL A 98 17.94 9.87 10.26
N TYR A 99 17.26 9.05 11.08
CA TYR A 99 16.70 7.77 10.61
C TYR A 99 15.68 7.96 9.49
N MET A 100 14.79 8.94 9.59
CA MET A 100 13.84 9.26 8.53
C MET A 100 14.56 9.58 7.21
N VAL A 101 15.57 10.45 7.28
CA VAL A 101 16.34 10.85 6.10
C VAL A 101 17.11 9.66 5.52
N LEU A 102 17.75 8.84 6.35
CA LEU A 102 18.49 7.66 5.90
C LEU A 102 17.55 6.66 5.19
N VAL A 103 16.38 6.40 5.77
CA VAL A 103 15.38 5.53 5.16
C VAL A 103 14.85 6.12 3.87
N ALA A 104 14.58 7.44 3.84
CA ALA A 104 14.11 8.12 2.63
C ALA A 104 15.14 8.03 1.49
N VAL A 105 16.40 8.30 1.80
CA VAL A 105 17.50 8.23 0.82
C VAL A 105 17.70 6.78 0.35
N ALA A 106 17.74 5.82 1.27
CA ALA A 106 17.90 4.42 0.92
C ALA A 106 16.75 3.95 0.00
N THR A 107 15.50 4.27 0.35
CA THR A 107 14.32 3.95 -0.47
C THR A 107 14.40 4.63 -1.83
N PHE A 108 14.74 5.91 -1.87
CA PHE A 108 14.89 6.67 -3.12
C PHE A 108 15.95 6.05 -4.05
N LEU A 109 17.07 5.60 -3.51
CA LEU A 109 18.13 4.94 -4.27
C LEU A 109 17.70 3.55 -4.75
N ILE A 110 17.13 2.73 -3.85
CA ILE A 110 16.68 1.37 -4.17
C ILE A 110 15.62 1.40 -5.28
N LEU A 111 14.63 2.30 -5.18
CA LEU A 111 13.58 2.47 -6.18
C LEU A 111 14.07 3.08 -7.50
N GLY A 112 15.31 3.55 -7.55
CA GLY A 112 15.99 3.99 -8.77
C GLY A 112 16.79 2.91 -9.46
N LEU A 113 16.99 1.76 -8.82
CA LEU A 113 17.66 0.62 -9.42
C LEU A 113 16.69 -0.11 -10.36
N SER A 114 17.10 -0.31 -11.59
CA SER A 114 16.40 -1.17 -12.55
C SER A 114 17.11 -2.51 -12.59
N SER A 115 16.38 -3.60 -12.32
CA SER A 115 16.87 -4.95 -12.62
C SER A 115 16.36 -5.38 -13.99
N GLY A 116 17.20 -6.09 -14.74
CA GLY A 116 16.75 -6.83 -15.91
C GLY A 116 15.75 -7.94 -15.50
N GLN A 117 15.01 -8.46 -16.46
CA GLN A 117 14.10 -9.57 -16.22
C GLN A 117 14.89 -10.83 -15.82
N THR A 118 14.38 -11.54 -14.81
CA THR A 118 14.94 -12.84 -14.43
C THR A 118 14.56 -13.86 -15.47
N GLN A 119 15.53 -14.31 -16.26
CA GLN A 119 15.31 -15.40 -17.22
C GLN A 119 15.28 -16.74 -16.50
N ASN A 120 14.28 -17.59 -16.80
CA ASN A 120 14.09 -18.93 -16.21
C ASN A 120 14.09 -18.94 -14.67
N PRO A 121 13.12 -18.26 -14.04
CA PRO A 121 13.06 -18.20 -12.59
C PRO A 121 12.76 -19.58 -11.99
N SER A 122 13.50 -19.96 -10.95
CA SER A 122 13.23 -21.17 -10.19
C SER A 122 11.99 -20.99 -9.28
N LEU A 123 11.40 -22.10 -8.82
CA LEU A 123 10.31 -22.05 -7.83
C LEU A 123 10.71 -21.28 -6.57
N PHE A 124 11.99 -21.31 -6.18
CA PHE A 124 12.49 -20.54 -5.06
C PHE A 124 12.41 -19.03 -5.33
N ASN A 125 12.62 -18.58 -6.56
CA ASN A 125 12.47 -17.18 -6.95
C ASN A 125 10.99 -16.73 -6.83
N PHE A 126 10.03 -17.59 -7.22
CA PHE A 126 8.61 -17.33 -6.99
C PHE A 126 8.26 -17.23 -5.50
N PHE A 127 8.81 -18.11 -4.66
CA PHE A 127 8.60 -18.04 -3.22
C PHE A 127 9.12 -16.72 -2.63
N ILE A 128 10.35 -16.34 -2.95
CA ILE A 128 10.95 -15.07 -2.51
C ILE A 128 10.20 -13.86 -3.08
N GLY A 129 9.77 -13.93 -4.35
CA GLY A 129 8.93 -12.91 -4.97
C GLY A 129 7.65 -12.66 -4.19
N GLY A 130 6.92 -13.72 -3.83
CA GLY A 130 5.71 -13.64 -3.00
C GLY A 130 5.98 -13.06 -1.61
N LEU A 131 7.10 -13.46 -0.99
CA LEU A 131 7.56 -12.95 0.31
C LEU A 131 7.79 -11.44 0.26
N ILE A 132 8.55 -10.97 -0.71
CA ILE A 132 8.93 -9.56 -0.88
C ILE A 132 7.72 -8.72 -1.26
N ALA A 133 6.88 -9.19 -2.19
CA ALA A 133 5.72 -8.45 -2.67
C ALA A 133 4.76 -8.10 -1.53
N ILE A 134 4.38 -9.09 -0.72
CA ILE A 134 3.43 -8.86 0.39
C ILE A 134 4.08 -8.09 1.54
N CYS A 135 5.36 -8.33 1.85
CA CYS A 135 6.07 -7.52 2.84
C CYS A 135 6.05 -6.04 2.47
N ALA A 136 6.28 -5.72 1.20
CA ALA A 136 6.21 -4.36 0.69
C ALA A 136 4.81 -3.76 0.77
N MET A 137 3.77 -4.52 0.39
CA MET A 137 2.38 -4.02 0.42
C MET A 137 1.88 -3.72 1.83
N VAL A 138 2.39 -4.38 2.85
CA VAL A 138 2.05 -4.10 4.26
C VAL A 138 2.67 -2.78 4.73
N LEU A 139 3.78 -2.36 4.11
CA LEU A 139 4.44 -1.09 4.42
C LEU A 139 3.84 0.05 3.58
N PRO A 140 3.35 1.13 4.19
CA PRO A 140 2.81 2.25 3.44
C PRO A 140 3.89 2.94 2.61
N GLY A 141 3.56 3.25 1.37
CA GLY A 141 4.44 3.97 0.44
C GLY A 141 5.26 3.08 -0.49
N ILE A 142 5.18 1.75 -0.38
CA ILE A 142 5.86 0.82 -1.30
C ILE A 142 4.83 -0.08 -1.98
N SER A 143 4.92 -0.16 -3.31
CA SER A 143 4.10 -1.08 -4.11
C SER A 143 4.80 -2.44 -4.23
N GLY A 144 4.09 -3.52 -3.90
CA GLY A 144 4.61 -4.88 -4.04
C GLY A 144 4.92 -5.25 -5.49
N SER A 145 4.07 -4.82 -6.43
CA SER A 145 4.30 -5.02 -7.86
C SER A 145 5.56 -4.28 -8.35
N PHE A 146 5.79 -3.08 -7.83
CA PHE A 146 7.00 -2.33 -8.16
C PHE A 146 8.27 -3.03 -7.62
N LEU A 147 8.23 -3.61 -6.41
CA LEU A 147 9.37 -4.40 -5.93
C LEU A 147 9.58 -5.68 -6.74
N LEU A 148 8.49 -6.37 -7.14
CA LEU A 148 8.60 -7.50 -8.07
C LEU A 148 9.29 -7.10 -9.37
N LEU A 149 8.94 -5.93 -9.90
CA LEU A 149 9.56 -5.36 -11.07
C LEU A 149 11.05 -5.09 -10.84
N THR A 150 11.41 -4.47 -9.70
CA THR A 150 12.80 -4.16 -9.34
C THR A 150 13.67 -5.40 -9.21
N ILE A 151 13.12 -6.53 -8.76
CA ILE A 151 13.85 -7.81 -8.67
C ILE A 151 13.71 -8.67 -9.93
N GLY A 152 13.08 -8.15 -11.01
CA GLY A 152 12.93 -8.85 -12.29
C GLY A 152 11.90 -9.99 -12.27
N MET A 153 11.06 -10.10 -11.23
CA MET A 153 10.07 -11.17 -11.07
C MET A 153 8.66 -10.80 -11.52
N TYR A 154 8.42 -9.55 -11.94
CA TYR A 154 7.08 -9.11 -12.33
C TYR A 154 6.58 -9.85 -13.58
N ALA A 155 7.37 -9.83 -14.66
CA ALA A 155 7.01 -10.52 -15.90
C ALA A 155 6.83 -12.04 -15.69
N PRO A 156 7.76 -12.78 -15.04
CA PRO A 156 7.55 -14.20 -14.74
C PRO A 156 6.26 -14.51 -13.97
N VAL A 157 5.88 -13.65 -13.02
CA VAL A 157 4.63 -13.87 -12.27
C VAL A 157 3.41 -13.64 -13.16
N ILE A 158 3.43 -12.63 -14.05
CA ILE A 158 2.35 -12.40 -15.02
C ILE A 158 2.26 -13.56 -16.03
N GLU A 159 3.38 -14.05 -16.53
CA GLU A 159 3.44 -15.22 -17.41
C GLU A 159 2.83 -16.45 -16.70
N ALA A 160 3.24 -16.72 -15.45
CA ALA A 160 2.68 -17.83 -14.68
C ALA A 160 1.15 -17.72 -14.48
N ILE A 161 0.61 -16.50 -14.36
CA ILE A 161 -0.84 -16.25 -14.30
C ILE A 161 -1.50 -16.58 -15.67
N ASN A 162 -0.92 -16.08 -16.78
CA ASN A 162 -1.46 -16.27 -18.11
C ASN A 162 -1.42 -17.74 -18.55
N ASP A 163 -0.31 -18.43 -18.26
CA ASP A 163 -0.08 -19.84 -18.59
C ASP A 163 -0.75 -20.79 -17.58
N ARG A 164 -1.36 -20.25 -16.52
CA ARG A 164 -1.97 -21.01 -15.44
C ARG A 164 -1.03 -22.05 -14.78
N SER A 165 0.22 -21.66 -14.63
CA SER A 165 1.28 -22.49 -14.04
C SER A 165 1.05 -22.65 -12.54
N LEU A 166 0.20 -23.61 -12.17
CA LEU A 166 -0.29 -23.79 -10.79
C LEU A 166 0.83 -23.97 -9.77
N ASN A 167 1.93 -24.68 -10.12
CA ASN A 167 3.06 -24.88 -9.23
C ASN A 167 3.73 -23.57 -8.82
N GLU A 168 3.99 -22.70 -9.78
CA GLU A 168 4.62 -21.40 -9.58
C GLU A 168 3.72 -20.46 -8.78
N LEU A 169 2.42 -20.42 -9.14
CA LEU A 169 1.43 -19.62 -8.43
C LEU A 169 1.19 -20.08 -6.99
N LEU A 170 1.17 -21.40 -6.74
CA LEU A 170 1.04 -21.94 -5.39
C LEU A 170 2.27 -21.61 -4.54
N VAL A 171 3.46 -21.74 -5.08
CA VAL A 171 4.70 -21.41 -4.37
C VAL A 171 4.80 -19.91 -4.10
N PHE A 172 4.44 -19.06 -5.06
CA PHE A 172 4.34 -17.61 -4.86
C PHE A 172 3.30 -17.28 -3.78
N GLY A 173 2.12 -17.90 -3.83
CA GLY A 173 1.06 -17.75 -2.84
C GLY A 173 1.46 -18.18 -1.44
N LEU A 174 2.22 -19.27 -1.31
CA LEU A 174 2.79 -19.70 -0.02
C LEU A 174 3.75 -18.66 0.55
N GLY A 175 4.66 -18.13 -0.27
CA GLY A 175 5.54 -17.03 0.13
C GLY A 175 4.76 -15.82 0.58
N ALA A 176 3.72 -15.44 -0.16
CA ALA A 176 2.83 -14.32 0.14
C ALA A 176 2.09 -14.52 1.49
N MET A 177 1.53 -15.70 1.74
CA MET A 177 0.83 -16.01 3.00
C MET A 177 1.76 -15.97 4.21
N ILE A 178 2.96 -16.56 4.10
CA ILE A 178 3.97 -16.54 5.15
C ILE A 178 4.39 -15.10 5.44
N SER A 179 4.64 -14.31 4.40
CA SER A 179 5.00 -12.91 4.53
C SER A 179 3.91 -12.10 5.23
N LEU A 180 2.64 -12.30 4.86
CA LEU A 180 1.52 -11.61 5.49
C LEU A 180 1.44 -11.94 6.99
N ALA A 181 1.48 -13.22 7.34
CA ALA A 181 1.42 -13.66 8.73
C ALA A 181 2.59 -13.13 9.58
N LEU A 182 3.80 -13.13 9.01
CA LEU A 182 5.00 -12.63 9.67
C LEU A 182 4.97 -11.10 9.81
N SER A 183 4.62 -10.39 8.72
CA SER A 183 4.56 -8.93 8.70
C SER A 183 3.55 -8.39 9.71
N VAL A 184 2.37 -8.98 9.84
CA VAL A 184 1.36 -8.57 10.82
C VAL A 184 1.87 -8.75 12.26
N LYS A 185 2.52 -9.87 12.55
CA LYS A 185 3.12 -10.13 13.88
C LYS A 185 4.25 -9.15 14.20
N VAL A 186 5.19 -9.00 13.27
CA VAL A 186 6.37 -8.13 13.44
C VAL A 186 5.93 -6.68 13.57
N LEU A 187 5.05 -6.22 12.67
CA LEU A 187 4.56 -4.84 12.69
C LEU A 187 3.77 -4.54 13.96
N GLY A 188 2.91 -5.47 14.41
CA GLY A 188 2.18 -5.35 15.67
C GLY A 188 3.11 -5.25 16.89
N TRP A 189 4.16 -6.10 16.93
CA TRP A 189 5.15 -6.05 18.00
C TRP A 189 5.97 -4.75 17.97
N VAL A 190 6.45 -4.32 16.79
CA VAL A 190 7.20 -3.06 16.65
C VAL A 190 6.33 -1.87 17.01
N LEU A 191 5.07 -1.86 16.56
CA LEU A 191 4.13 -0.77 16.86
C LEU A 191 3.85 -0.63 18.37
N SER A 192 3.75 -1.76 19.10
CA SER A 192 3.52 -1.74 20.54
C SER A 192 4.74 -1.27 21.33
N ARG A 193 5.96 -1.52 20.85
CA ARG A 193 7.20 -1.23 21.58
C ARG A 193 7.96 0.00 21.10
N TYR A 194 7.92 0.26 19.78
CA TYR A 194 8.73 1.31 19.11
C TYR A 194 7.89 2.16 18.16
N ARG A 195 6.68 2.56 18.61
CA ARG A 195 5.69 3.26 17.79
C ARG A 195 6.27 4.44 17.01
N ASP A 196 6.95 5.38 17.69
CA ASP A 196 7.47 6.58 17.05
C ASP A 196 8.59 6.28 16.06
N SER A 197 9.48 5.33 16.38
CA SER A 197 10.57 4.94 15.48
C SER A 197 10.01 4.26 14.22
N LEU A 198 8.97 3.42 14.38
CA LEU A 198 8.27 2.83 13.24
C LEU A 198 7.63 3.91 12.37
N LEU A 199 6.89 4.85 12.97
CA LEU A 199 6.25 5.94 12.23
C LEU A 199 7.27 6.77 11.45
N VAL A 200 8.41 7.06 12.05
CA VAL A 200 9.53 7.78 11.40
C VAL A 200 10.06 7.00 10.20
N CYS A 201 10.26 5.68 10.34
CA CYS A 201 10.68 4.83 9.22
C CYS A 201 9.62 4.79 8.11
N LEU A 202 8.34 4.65 8.45
CA LEU A 202 7.25 4.66 7.47
C LEU A 202 7.16 5.98 6.72
N VAL A 203 7.31 7.11 7.42
CA VAL A 203 7.39 8.44 6.77
C VAL A 203 8.59 8.52 5.85
N GLY A 204 9.77 8.03 6.27
CA GLY A 204 10.95 7.95 5.42
C GLY A 204 10.72 7.12 4.15
N LEU A 205 10.09 5.94 4.28
CA LEU A 205 9.69 5.12 3.13
C LEU A 205 8.78 5.89 2.17
N MET A 206 7.74 6.56 2.70
CA MET A 206 6.82 7.36 1.88
C MET A 206 7.53 8.52 1.16
N VAL A 207 8.46 9.21 1.84
CA VAL A 207 9.25 10.29 1.22
C VAL A 207 10.13 9.74 0.09
N GLY A 208 10.83 8.62 0.33
CA GLY A 208 11.67 7.98 -0.68
C GLY A 208 10.86 7.46 -1.88
N SER A 209 9.65 6.95 -1.64
CA SER A 209 8.76 6.43 -2.69
C SER A 209 8.18 7.51 -3.61
N LEU A 210 8.25 8.79 -3.23
CA LEU A 210 7.85 9.89 -4.13
C LEU A 210 8.60 9.86 -5.47
N ARG A 211 9.79 9.26 -5.53
CA ARG A 211 10.53 9.05 -6.76
C ARG A 211 9.71 8.35 -7.84
N VAL A 212 8.95 7.32 -7.47
CA VAL A 212 8.17 6.49 -8.42
C VAL A 212 6.95 7.22 -8.98
N ILE A 213 6.41 8.15 -8.21
CA ILE A 213 5.21 8.91 -8.59
C ILE A 213 5.52 10.34 -9.02
N LEU A 214 6.81 10.65 -9.26
CA LEU A 214 7.18 11.93 -9.84
C LEU A 214 6.58 12.05 -11.25
N PRO A 215 5.92 13.18 -11.56
CA PRO A 215 5.25 13.33 -12.86
C PRO A 215 6.19 13.31 -14.08
N TRP A 216 7.46 13.64 -13.88
CA TRP A 216 8.43 13.83 -14.97
C TRP A 216 9.57 12.82 -14.92
N PRO A 217 9.98 12.28 -16.09
CA PRO A 217 9.52 12.60 -17.46
C PRO A 217 8.24 11.88 -17.88
N ASN A 218 7.90 10.71 -17.29
CA ASN A 218 6.96 9.76 -17.88
C ASN A 218 5.60 9.66 -17.17
N GLY A 219 5.49 10.11 -15.91
CA GLY A 219 4.27 9.94 -15.10
C GLY A 219 4.11 8.54 -14.50
N VAL A 220 2.94 8.28 -13.89
CA VAL A 220 2.59 6.98 -13.34
C VAL A 220 2.12 6.04 -14.44
N GLY A 221 2.47 4.78 -14.37
CA GLY A 221 1.93 3.74 -15.25
C GLY A 221 2.72 3.50 -16.52
N VAL A 222 3.81 4.22 -16.77
CA VAL A 222 4.75 3.88 -17.85
C VAL A 222 5.70 2.77 -17.35
N ILE A 223 5.14 1.76 -16.76
CA ILE A 223 5.73 0.44 -16.66
C ILE A 223 5.25 -0.25 -17.92
N SER A 224 6.04 -0.09 -18.97
CA SER A 224 5.73 -0.58 -20.31
C SER A 224 5.27 -2.04 -20.30
N GLU A 225 4.11 -2.29 -20.87
CA GLU A 225 3.72 -3.60 -21.38
C GLU A 225 4.45 -3.95 -22.69
N VAL A 226 5.39 -3.11 -23.14
CA VAL A 226 6.10 -3.27 -24.41
C VAL A 226 7.42 -4.01 -24.22
N GLU A 227 7.54 -5.08 -24.92
CA GLU A 227 8.43 -6.23 -24.89
C GLU A 227 9.95 -6.00 -24.90
N GLU A 228 10.55 -4.83 -24.83
CA GLU A 228 12.02 -4.69 -24.87
C GLU A 228 12.60 -3.43 -24.21
N GLU A 229 11.80 -2.54 -23.66
CA GLU A 229 12.36 -1.34 -23.04
C GLU A 229 12.63 -1.54 -21.54
N VAL A 230 13.92 -1.47 -21.20
CA VAL A 230 14.43 -1.22 -19.85
C VAL A 230 13.54 -0.19 -19.16
N ILE A 231 13.01 -0.55 -18.00
CA ILE A 231 12.10 0.24 -17.19
C ILE A 231 12.67 1.65 -16.97
N LYS A 232 12.33 2.57 -17.85
CA LYS A 232 12.67 3.99 -17.72
C LYS A 232 11.74 4.74 -16.75
N GLY A 233 10.79 4.04 -16.12
CA GLY A 233 9.76 4.62 -15.22
C GLY A 233 10.29 5.28 -13.96
N THR A 234 11.56 5.10 -13.63
CA THR A 234 12.20 5.73 -12.45
C THR A 234 13.24 6.80 -12.82
N ALA A 235 13.41 7.11 -14.11
CA ALA A 235 14.25 8.20 -14.55
C ALA A 235 13.68 9.53 -14.02
N LEU A 236 14.55 10.39 -13.51
CA LEU A 236 14.20 11.73 -13.10
C LEU A 236 14.37 12.70 -14.26
N GLY A 237 13.40 13.55 -14.48
CA GLY A 237 13.42 14.55 -15.53
C GLY A 237 12.78 15.86 -15.09
N TRP A 238 12.87 16.86 -15.95
CA TRP A 238 12.19 18.14 -15.78
C TRP A 238 11.09 18.25 -16.85
N PRO A 239 10.03 19.04 -16.58
CA PRO A 239 8.98 19.30 -17.57
C PRO A 239 9.58 20.00 -18.80
N GLU A 240 9.24 19.50 -19.99
CA GLU A 240 9.72 20.08 -21.26
C GLU A 240 8.94 21.33 -21.63
N ASN A 241 7.64 21.37 -21.25
CA ASN A 241 6.72 22.45 -21.59
C ASN A 241 5.94 22.92 -20.37
N PHE A 242 5.42 24.16 -20.43
CA PHE A 242 4.57 24.71 -19.37
C PHE A 242 3.32 23.88 -19.08
N ILE A 243 2.70 23.29 -20.09
CA ILE A 243 1.52 22.42 -19.96
C ILE A 243 1.86 21.14 -19.20
N ASP A 244 3.02 20.56 -19.45
CA ASP A 244 3.53 19.38 -18.75
C ASP A 244 3.79 19.62 -17.26
N PHE A 245 4.10 20.86 -16.90
CA PHE A 245 4.23 21.29 -15.51
C PHE A 245 2.88 21.61 -14.88
N PHE A 246 2.01 22.33 -15.59
CA PHE A 246 0.79 22.93 -15.05
C PHE A 246 -0.22 21.86 -14.55
N TRP A 247 -0.58 20.90 -15.41
CA TRP A 247 -1.61 19.91 -15.05
C TRP A 247 -1.23 19.00 -13.90
N PRO A 248 -0.02 18.42 -13.83
CA PRO A 248 0.40 17.64 -12.66
C PRO A 248 0.42 18.46 -11.38
N MET A 249 0.82 19.73 -11.45
CA MET A 249 0.83 20.60 -10.27
C MET A 249 -0.59 20.91 -9.77
N VAL A 250 -1.51 21.25 -10.67
CA VAL A 250 -2.92 21.50 -10.34
C VAL A 250 -3.55 20.27 -9.70
N LEU A 251 -3.36 19.08 -10.29
CA LEU A 251 -3.90 17.84 -9.76
C LEU A 251 -3.23 17.42 -8.43
N SER A 252 -1.96 17.73 -8.25
CA SER A 252 -1.27 17.54 -6.96
C SER A 252 -1.92 18.39 -5.85
N ILE A 253 -2.21 19.66 -6.13
CA ILE A 253 -2.91 20.53 -5.19
C ILE A 253 -4.32 20.03 -4.92
N ILE A 254 -5.04 19.58 -5.95
CA ILE A 254 -6.38 19.00 -5.78
C ILE A 254 -6.31 17.74 -4.90
N GLY A 255 -5.44 16.79 -5.17
CA GLY A 255 -5.27 15.59 -4.36
C GLY A 255 -4.92 15.91 -2.90
N PHE A 256 -3.98 16.84 -2.70
CA PHE A 256 -3.58 17.30 -1.37
C PHE A 256 -4.76 17.96 -0.62
N THR A 257 -5.45 18.88 -1.24
CA THR A 257 -6.55 19.62 -0.60
C THR A 257 -7.78 18.76 -0.35
N LEU A 258 -8.07 17.79 -1.21
CA LEU A 258 -9.17 16.84 -1.04
C LEU A 258 -8.98 16.03 0.25
N VAL A 259 -7.83 15.41 0.43
CA VAL A 259 -7.55 14.63 1.66
C VAL A 259 -7.47 15.52 2.88
N LEU A 260 -6.87 16.71 2.76
CA LEU A 260 -6.84 17.69 3.86
C LEU A 260 -8.26 18.08 4.28
N GLY A 261 -9.19 18.25 3.33
CA GLY A 261 -10.61 18.52 3.59
C GLY A 261 -11.28 17.38 4.37
N ILE A 262 -11.05 16.13 3.95
CA ILE A 262 -11.58 14.94 4.63
C ILE A 262 -11.05 14.86 6.08
N LEU A 263 -9.74 15.02 6.29
CA LEU A 263 -9.13 14.99 7.61
C LEU A 263 -9.67 16.09 8.54
N ARG A 264 -9.89 17.29 8.01
CA ARG A 264 -10.49 18.39 8.77
C ARG A 264 -11.95 18.11 9.14
N TYR A 265 -12.71 17.54 8.22
CA TYR A 265 -14.10 17.16 8.46
C TYR A 265 -14.22 16.09 9.54
N GLU A 266 -13.38 15.06 9.47
CA GLU A 266 -13.34 13.99 10.47
C GLU A 266 -13.01 14.52 11.87
N LYS A 267 -11.98 15.38 11.99
CA LYS A 267 -11.61 16.03 13.26
C LYS A 267 -12.76 16.88 13.82
N LYS A 268 -13.46 17.61 12.96
CA LYS A 268 -14.61 18.43 13.38
C LYS A 268 -15.79 17.56 13.84
N SER A 269 -16.02 16.42 13.19
CA SER A 269 -17.04 15.44 13.56
C SER A 269 -16.74 14.81 14.93
N GLN A 270 -15.51 14.37 15.15
CA GLN A 270 -15.08 13.80 16.44
C GLN A 270 -15.23 14.80 17.59
N ASN A 271 -14.83 16.05 17.40
CA ASN A 271 -14.99 17.10 18.39
C ASN A 271 -16.47 17.38 18.72
N ARG A 272 -17.37 17.28 17.73
CA ARG A 272 -18.83 17.44 17.96
C ARG A 272 -19.40 16.28 18.77
N VAL A 273 -18.97 15.06 18.49
CA VAL A 273 -19.39 13.86 19.25
C VAL A 273 -18.89 13.93 20.70
N ALA A 274 -17.62 14.30 20.91
CA ALA A 274 -17.05 14.48 22.24
C ALA A 274 -17.79 15.56 23.06
N ALA A 275 -18.06 16.72 22.43
CA ALA A 275 -18.82 17.82 23.09
C ALA A 275 -20.26 17.41 23.44
N LYS A 276 -20.88 16.54 22.63
CA LYS A 276 -22.24 16.03 22.89
C LYS A 276 -22.26 15.01 24.03
N SER A 277 -21.25 14.15 24.14
CA SER A 277 -21.14 13.17 25.24
C SER A 277 -20.89 13.84 26.58
N THR A 278 -20.10 14.92 26.61
CA THR A 278 -19.86 15.71 27.84
C THR A 278 -21.14 16.43 28.35
N LYS A 279 -22.05 16.80 27.43
CA LYS A 279 -23.33 17.45 27.79
C LYS A 279 -24.41 16.47 28.29
N ILE A 280 -24.30 15.18 27.98
CA ILE A 280 -25.26 14.14 28.38
C ILE A 280 -24.85 13.48 29.70
N GLY A 281 -23.58 13.62 30.09
CA GLY A 281 -23.06 13.08 31.35
C GLY A 281 -23.07 14.06 32.52
N MET A 282 -23.65 15.26 32.36
CA MET A 282 -24.06 16.18 33.42
C MET A 282 -25.58 16.14 33.55
#